data_bb62d6c7068f418946ce0ef0ff8ba4d7
#
_entry.id   bb62d6c7068f418946ce0ef0ff8ba4d7
#
_cell.length_a   1.000
_cell.length_b   1.000
_cell.length_c   1.000
_cell.angle_alpha   90.00
_cell.angle_beta   90.00
_cell.angle_gamma   90.00
#
_symmetry.space_group_name_H-M   'P 1'
#
loop_
_entity.id
_entity.type
_entity.pdbx_description
1 polymer ?
#
loop_
_entity_poly.entity_id
_entity_poly.type
_entity_poly.pdbx_seq_one_letter_code
_entity_poly.pdbx_strand_id
1 'polypeptide(L)'
;NDEFGHKTGDVALQRIAQQLTIVNRLTDLSFRYGGEEFVVLLNKTSLSGATVIGERIRAAIEGTQFKDANKCFKITVSIGAASLKPNDNKDRLFQRADKALYQAKKSGKNIVIGL
;
A
#
# COMPACT_ATOMS: atom_id res chain seq x y z
N ASN A 1 -13.12 3.76 -4.23
CA ASN A 1 -14.11 4.11 -3.20
C ASN A 1 -15.45 4.59 -3.75
N ASP A 2 -15.47 5.03 -5.00
CA ASP A 2 -16.72 5.49 -5.62
C ASP A 2 -17.77 4.39 -5.66
N GLU A 3 -17.31 3.14 -5.74
CA GLU A 3 -18.16 1.96 -5.81
C GLU A 3 -18.97 1.74 -4.52
N PHE A 4 -18.43 2.18 -3.37
CA PHE A 4 -19.01 1.93 -2.05
C PHE A 4 -19.52 3.19 -1.36
N GLY A 5 -19.30 4.38 -1.94
CA GLY A 5 -19.62 5.66 -1.32
C GLY A 5 -18.55 6.12 -0.33
N HIS A 6 -18.63 7.38 0.08
CA HIS A 6 -17.57 8.00 0.90
C HIS A 6 -17.45 7.38 2.29
N LYS A 7 -18.56 7.12 2.95
CA LYS A 7 -18.55 6.60 4.32
C LYS A 7 -17.96 5.20 4.38
N THR A 8 -18.36 4.35 3.45
CA THR A 8 -17.82 2.99 3.36
C THR A 8 -16.36 3.03 2.93
N GLY A 9 -15.98 3.98 2.06
CA GLY A 9 -14.59 4.21 1.68
C GLY A 9 -13.72 4.58 2.87
N ASP A 10 -14.20 5.43 3.77
CA ASP A 10 -13.46 5.80 4.97
C ASP A 10 -13.26 4.61 5.89
N VAL A 11 -14.27 3.76 6.05
CA VAL A 11 -14.14 2.53 6.84
C VAL A 11 -13.09 1.62 6.22
N ALA A 12 -13.09 1.48 4.89
CA ALA A 12 -12.10 0.68 4.17
C ALA A 12 -10.68 1.21 4.42
N LEU A 13 -10.48 2.53 4.35
CA LEU A 13 -9.17 3.14 4.60
C LEU A 13 -8.69 2.90 6.03
N GLN A 14 -9.58 2.99 7.01
CA GLN A 14 -9.23 2.69 8.40
C GLN A 14 -8.80 1.24 8.57
N ARG A 15 -9.48 0.31 7.92
CA ARG A 15 -9.13 -1.11 7.98
C ARG A 15 -7.80 -1.40 7.30
N ILE A 16 -7.51 -0.73 6.18
CA ILE A 16 -6.22 -0.84 5.52
C ILE A 16 -5.11 -0.36 6.46
N ALA A 17 -5.30 0.77 7.12
CA ALA A 17 -4.33 1.28 8.08
C ALA A 17 -4.07 0.28 9.21
N GLN A 18 -5.10 -0.38 9.72
CA GLN A 18 -4.95 -1.42 10.73
C GLN A 18 -4.17 -2.61 10.21
N GLN A 19 -4.42 -3.05 8.98
CA GLN A 19 -3.69 -4.15 8.36
C GLN A 19 -2.22 -3.80 8.17
N LEU A 20 -1.90 -2.57 7.79
CA LEU A 20 -0.52 -2.12 7.67
C LEU A 20 0.21 -2.21 9.00
N THR A 21 -0.46 -1.86 10.09
CA THR A 21 0.12 -1.94 11.43
C THR A 21 0.44 -3.40 11.79
N ILE A 22 -0.43 -4.32 11.44
CA ILE A 22 -0.25 -5.74 11.75
C ILE A 22 0.93 -6.35 10.99
N VAL A 23 1.10 -5.99 9.71
CA VAL A 23 2.13 -6.61 8.88
C VAL A 23 3.48 -5.90 8.95
N ASN A 24 3.54 -4.70 9.52
CA ASN A 24 4.79 -3.95 9.65
C ASN A 24 5.69 -4.54 10.73
N ARG A 25 7.00 -4.47 10.49
CA ARG A 25 8.00 -4.78 11.50
C ARG A 25 8.08 -3.62 12.51
N LEU A 26 8.66 -3.88 13.68
CA LEU A 26 8.79 -2.87 14.74
C LEU A 26 9.54 -1.62 14.30
N THR A 27 10.48 -1.74 13.37
CA THR A 27 11.28 -0.62 12.88
C THR A 27 10.67 0.10 11.68
N ASP A 28 9.53 -0.39 11.18
CA ASP A 28 8.89 0.21 10.02
C ASP A 28 7.87 1.25 10.46
N LEU A 29 7.67 2.25 9.62
CA LEU A 29 6.70 3.30 9.85
C LEU A 29 5.68 3.29 8.71
N SER A 30 4.42 3.45 9.04
CA SER A 30 3.38 3.62 8.03
C SER A 30 2.53 4.83 8.37
N PHE A 31 2.10 5.55 7.34
CA PHE A 31 1.24 6.71 7.52
C PHE A 31 0.40 6.95 6.27
N ARG A 32 -0.71 7.61 6.46
CA ARG A 32 -1.57 8.02 5.35
C ARG A 32 -0.98 9.27 4.72
N TYR A 33 -0.63 9.19 3.45
CA TYR A 33 -0.02 10.30 2.73
C TYR A 33 -1.05 11.32 2.28
N GLY A 34 -2.21 10.86 1.88
CA GLY A 34 -3.30 11.71 1.43
C GLY A 34 -4.36 10.89 0.71
N GLY A 35 -5.60 11.39 0.67
CA GLY A 35 -6.68 10.68 0.01
C GLY A 35 -6.74 9.22 0.44
N GLU A 36 -6.53 8.33 -0.50
CA GLU A 36 -6.50 6.88 -0.27
C GLU A 36 -5.10 6.29 -0.42
N GLU A 37 -4.07 7.12 -0.30
CA GLU A 37 -2.68 6.68 -0.41
C GLU A 37 -2.03 6.55 0.95
N PHE A 38 -1.27 5.46 1.12
CA PHE A 38 -0.48 5.19 2.31
C PHE A 38 1.00 5.07 1.92
N VAL A 39 1.86 5.48 2.83
CA VAL A 39 3.30 5.31 2.67
C VAL A 39 3.81 4.43 3.81
N VAL A 40 4.63 3.46 3.45
CA VAL A 40 5.31 2.60 4.41
C VAL A 40 6.81 2.79 4.21
N LEU A 41 7.50 3.19 5.26
CA LEU A 41 8.93 3.35 5.25
C LEU A 41 9.56 2.11 5.87
N LEU A 42 10.35 1.41 5.09
CA LEU A 42 11.01 0.17 5.50
C LEU A 42 12.48 0.46 5.76
N ASN A 43 12.92 0.24 6.99
CA ASN A 43 14.28 0.49 7.38
C ASN A 43 15.20 -0.64 6.87
N LYS A 44 16.36 -0.29 6.33
CA LYS A 44 17.40 -1.25 5.91
C LYS A 44 16.84 -2.38 5.04
N THR A 45 16.05 -2.01 4.04
CA THR A 45 15.36 -2.98 3.20
C THR A 45 15.72 -2.76 1.73
N SER A 46 16.12 -3.83 1.05
CA SER A 46 16.39 -3.81 -0.39
C SER A 46 15.08 -3.74 -1.17
N LEU A 47 15.18 -3.46 -2.47
CA LEU A 47 14.00 -3.47 -3.35
C LEU A 47 13.31 -4.84 -3.33
N SER A 48 14.10 -5.91 -3.38
CA SER A 48 13.56 -7.27 -3.29
C SER A 48 12.78 -7.47 -1.99
N GLY A 49 13.36 -7.04 -0.86
CA GLY A 49 12.68 -7.13 0.43
C GLY A 49 11.42 -6.28 0.49
N ALA A 50 11.47 -5.08 -0.09
CA ALA A 50 10.30 -4.19 -0.13
C ALA A 50 9.16 -4.80 -0.95
N THR A 51 9.46 -5.44 -2.07
CA THR A 51 8.43 -6.10 -2.88
C THR A 51 7.82 -7.31 -2.17
N VAL A 52 8.63 -8.05 -1.41
CA VAL A 52 8.12 -9.16 -0.60
C VAL A 52 7.15 -8.65 0.47
N ILE A 53 7.51 -7.58 1.16
CA ILE A 53 6.65 -6.97 2.17
C ILE A 53 5.39 -6.41 1.53
N GLY A 54 5.53 -5.75 0.38
CA GLY A 54 4.40 -5.26 -0.39
C GLY A 54 3.43 -6.38 -0.76
N GLU A 55 3.95 -7.52 -1.19
CA GLU A 55 3.12 -8.67 -1.54
C GLU A 55 2.39 -9.23 -0.32
N ARG A 56 3.02 -9.25 0.84
CA ARG A 56 2.34 -9.64 2.08
C ARG A 56 1.18 -8.71 2.40
N ILE A 57 1.38 -7.41 2.25
CA ILE A 57 0.33 -6.41 2.47
C ILE A 57 -0.80 -6.63 1.48
N ARG A 58 -0.47 -6.74 0.20
CA ARG A 58 -1.47 -6.94 -0.86
C ARG A 58 -2.31 -8.19 -0.60
N ALA A 59 -1.65 -9.31 -0.32
CA ALA A 59 -2.32 -10.58 -0.09
C ALA A 59 -3.18 -10.56 1.18
N ALA A 60 -2.69 -9.93 2.25
CA ALA A 60 -3.44 -9.81 3.48
C ALA A 60 -4.72 -9.00 3.28
N ILE A 61 -4.64 -7.91 2.52
CA ILE A 61 -5.82 -7.08 2.24
C ILE A 61 -6.79 -7.82 1.32
N GLU A 62 -6.29 -8.47 0.28
CA GLU A 62 -7.14 -9.24 -0.62
C GLU A 62 -7.87 -10.37 0.12
N GLY A 63 -7.20 -11.01 1.06
CA GLY A 63 -7.78 -12.10 1.85
C GLY A 63 -8.69 -11.67 2.98
N THR A 64 -8.84 -10.37 3.21
CA THR A 64 -9.64 -9.86 4.33
C THR A 64 -11.04 -9.51 3.87
N GLN A 65 -12.03 -9.93 4.66
CA GLN A 65 -13.40 -9.51 4.46
C GLN A 65 -13.67 -8.30 5.35
N PHE A 66 -14.00 -7.18 4.73
CA PHE A 66 -14.28 -5.93 5.45
C PHE A 66 -15.78 -5.83 5.72
N LYS A 67 -16.13 -5.20 6.84
CA LYS A 67 -17.52 -5.01 7.24
C LYS A 67 -17.79 -3.54 7.52
N ASP A 68 -18.94 -3.09 7.05
CA ASP A 68 -19.49 -1.77 7.37
C ASP A 68 -20.99 -1.95 7.59
N ALA A 69 -21.42 -1.82 8.84
CA ALA A 69 -22.79 -2.11 9.27
C ALA A 69 -23.16 -3.55 8.87
N ASN A 70 -24.17 -3.74 8.03
CA ASN A 70 -24.62 -5.06 7.59
C ASN A 70 -24.01 -5.50 6.27
N LYS A 71 -23.06 -4.71 5.73
CA LYS A 71 -22.46 -4.99 4.44
C LYS A 71 -21.08 -5.61 4.62
N CYS A 72 -20.82 -6.66 3.85
CA CYS A 72 -19.49 -7.25 3.74
C CYS A 72 -18.96 -6.98 2.36
N PHE A 73 -17.66 -6.62 2.27
CA PHE A 73 -17.03 -6.34 0.99
C PHE A 73 -15.56 -6.73 1.03
N LYS A 74 -14.98 -6.87 -0.16
CA LYS A 74 -13.55 -7.10 -0.33
C LYS A 74 -12.95 -5.96 -1.12
N ILE A 75 -11.70 -5.64 -0.82
CA ILE A 75 -10.94 -4.65 -1.56
C ILE A 75 -9.59 -5.21 -1.93
N THR A 76 -8.96 -4.59 -2.90
CA THR A 76 -7.60 -4.88 -3.28
C THR A 76 -6.80 -3.60 -3.29
N VAL A 77 -5.48 -3.73 -3.26
CA VAL A 77 -4.58 -2.58 -3.34
C VAL A 77 -3.54 -2.82 -4.42
N SER A 78 -3.10 -1.74 -5.02
CA SER A 78 -1.94 -1.74 -5.91
C SER A 78 -0.79 -1.08 -5.17
N ILE A 79 0.41 -1.60 -5.31
CA ILE A 79 1.55 -1.15 -4.54
C ILE A 79 2.71 -0.88 -5.47
N GLY A 80 3.31 0.31 -5.32
CA GLY A 80 4.58 0.64 -5.96
C GLY A 80 5.68 0.64 -4.90
N ALA A 81 6.81 0.04 -5.22
CA ALA A 81 7.94 -0.06 -4.32
C ALA A 81 9.20 0.49 -4.99
N ALA A 82 10.04 1.11 -4.18
CA ALA A 82 11.35 1.58 -4.63
C ALA A 82 12.32 1.51 -3.46
N SER A 83 13.60 1.35 -3.76
CA SER A 83 14.65 1.40 -2.74
C SER A 83 15.55 2.61 -2.98
N LEU A 84 16.13 3.11 -1.90
CA LEU A 84 17.06 4.24 -1.96
C LEU A 84 18.30 3.84 -2.73
N LYS A 85 18.66 4.64 -3.74
CA LYS A 85 19.87 4.45 -4.54
C LYS A 85 20.89 5.50 -4.21
N PRO A 86 22.19 5.25 -4.51
CA PRO A 86 23.19 6.31 -4.36
C PRO A 86 22.77 7.57 -5.11
N ASN A 87 23.00 8.73 -4.50
CA ASN A 87 22.63 10.03 -5.02
C ASN A 87 21.14 10.32 -5.07
N ASP A 88 20.29 9.44 -4.51
CA ASP A 88 18.87 9.75 -4.34
C ASP A 88 18.68 10.76 -3.21
N ASN A 89 17.71 11.64 -3.41
CA ASN A 89 17.08 12.35 -2.31
C ASN A 89 15.68 11.75 -2.08
N LYS A 90 14.98 12.24 -1.06
CA LYS A 90 13.65 11.74 -0.74
C LYS A 90 12.67 11.92 -1.91
N ASP A 91 12.81 13.01 -2.66
CA ASP A 91 11.89 13.31 -3.77
C ASP A 91 12.07 12.32 -4.91
N ARG A 92 13.32 11.97 -5.23
CA ARG A 92 13.59 10.97 -6.28
C ARG A 92 13.11 9.59 -5.90
N LEU A 93 13.33 9.21 -4.65
CA LEU A 93 12.82 7.93 -4.13
C LEU A 93 11.30 7.88 -4.23
N PHE A 94 10.65 8.93 -3.79
CA PHE A 94 9.20 9.03 -3.81
C PHE A 94 8.64 8.98 -5.22
N GLN A 95 9.25 9.72 -6.14
CA GLN A 95 8.85 9.73 -7.55
C GLN A 95 8.98 8.33 -8.17
N ARG A 96 10.03 7.61 -7.82
CA ARG A 96 10.22 6.24 -8.33
C ARG A 96 9.15 5.30 -7.80
N ALA A 97 8.82 5.38 -6.53
CA ALA A 97 7.75 4.58 -5.95
C ALA A 97 6.40 4.93 -6.57
N ASP A 98 6.15 6.22 -6.79
CA ASP A 98 4.92 6.70 -7.41
C ASP A 98 4.79 6.22 -8.86
N LYS A 99 5.88 6.23 -9.61
CA LYS A 99 5.92 5.67 -10.97
C LYS A 99 5.61 4.17 -10.96
N ALA A 100 6.16 3.45 -10.00
CA ALA A 100 5.88 2.02 -9.84
C ALA A 100 4.39 1.79 -9.53
N LEU A 101 3.82 2.61 -8.66
CA LEU A 101 2.39 2.54 -8.35
C LEU A 101 1.52 2.79 -9.58
N TYR A 102 1.89 3.78 -10.39
CA TYR A 102 1.19 4.06 -11.63
C TYR A 102 1.22 2.85 -12.57
N GLN A 103 2.37 2.21 -12.69
CA GLN A 103 2.50 1.00 -13.50
C GLN A 103 1.63 -0.14 -12.94
N ALA A 104 1.57 -0.28 -11.62
CA ALA A 104 0.73 -1.30 -11.00
C ALA A 104 -0.75 -1.08 -11.33
N LYS A 105 -1.20 0.16 -11.25
CA LYS A 105 -2.60 0.49 -11.61
C LYS A 105 -2.89 0.24 -13.08
N LYS A 106 -1.92 0.50 -13.95
CA LYS A 106 -2.08 0.24 -15.39
C LYS A 106 -2.00 -1.25 -15.75
N SER A 107 -1.32 -2.03 -14.95
CA SER A 107 -1.14 -3.47 -15.21
C SER A 107 -2.31 -4.33 -14.71
N GLY A 108 -3.41 -3.71 -14.33
CA GLY A 108 -4.61 -4.43 -13.90
C GLY A 108 -4.92 -4.31 -12.42
N LYS A 109 -4.15 -3.51 -11.68
CA LYS A 109 -4.32 -3.31 -10.23
C LYS A 109 -4.07 -4.61 -9.46
N ASN A 110 -4.18 -4.57 -8.14
CA ASN A 110 -3.99 -5.73 -7.27
C ASN A 110 -2.65 -6.43 -7.54
N ILE A 111 -1.57 -5.64 -7.60
CA ILE A 111 -0.24 -6.13 -7.91
C ILE A 111 0.80 -5.22 -7.25
N VAL A 112 1.97 -5.76 -7.00
CA VAL A 112 3.14 -5.00 -6.52
C VAL A 112 4.12 -4.84 -7.67
N ILE A 113 4.54 -3.61 -7.92
CA ILE A 113 5.59 -3.30 -8.90
C ILE A 113 6.73 -2.62 -8.16
N GLY A 114 7.95 -3.09 -8.38
CA GLY A 114 9.16 -2.47 -7.83
C GLY A 114 10.02 -1.87 -8.92
N LEU A 115 10.54 -0.69 -8.68
CA LEU A 115 11.47 -0.02 -9.61
C LEU A 115 12.80 0.36 -8.97
#